data_a271b449e791d0e8e963fb23620a660e
#
_entry.id   a271b449e791d0e8e963fb23620a660e
#
_cell.length_a   1.000
_cell.length_b   1.000
_cell.length_c   1.000
_cell.angle_alpha   90.00
_cell.angle_beta   90.00
_cell.angle_gamma   90.00
#
_symmetry.space_group_name_H-M   'P 1'
#
loop_
_entity.id
_entity.type
_entity.pdbx_description
1 polymer ?
#
loop_
_entity_poly.entity_id
_entity_poly.type
_entity_poly.pdbx_seq_one_letter_code
_entity_poly.pdbx_strand_id
1 'polypeptide(L)'
;MYGVPAFYLSAKDTAKESPDGIGLNAIIGVELGFVLDIKSIHLGKAIGNICLLAYSDPGYYNLMRLTSFANQEGIQDKPKIDFNVLKQYSEGLIVFYGGIESWIGKMINSGETEDNILEIHQMLQELFPGNCYLEITAQDEQIFTELPKINQFLLHLSRKTDTPCIVNNNYFYPEKEDKKTWEMALAIKDNMKMYDATRRQPAGQYHIMTEEEIRKICLDNGYKEEQITERIQNNEKIAEQCHVKLQLGQSLFPKYEAPDFIVEAYEKYKDVLVIPEEEEEDSKEKAEG
;
A
#
# COMPACT_ATOMS: atom_id res chain seq x y z
N MET A 1 -6.59 4.71 2.00
CA MET A 1 -7.09 3.75 3.05
C MET A 1 -8.64 3.65 3.13
N TYR A 2 -9.39 4.30 2.22
CA TYR A 2 -10.86 4.35 2.26
C TYR A 2 -11.54 2.96 2.21
N GLY A 3 -11.07 2.05 1.37
CA GLY A 3 -11.67 0.71 1.20
C GLY A 3 -11.30 -0.34 2.25
N VAL A 4 -10.42 -0.03 3.20
CA VAL A 4 -9.88 -1.02 4.15
C VAL A 4 -10.96 -1.68 5.02
N PRO A 5 -11.94 -0.96 5.62
CA PRO A 5 -12.96 -1.61 6.43
C PRO A 5 -13.82 -2.60 5.62
N ALA A 6 -14.24 -2.21 4.40
CA ALA A 6 -15.02 -3.06 3.53
C ALA A 6 -14.24 -4.31 3.09
N PHE A 7 -12.98 -4.14 2.69
CA PHE A 7 -12.08 -5.23 2.33
C PHE A 7 -11.88 -6.22 3.50
N TYR A 8 -11.62 -5.69 4.71
CA TYR A 8 -11.43 -6.50 5.91
C TYR A 8 -12.68 -7.30 6.27
N LEU A 9 -13.87 -6.69 6.18
CA LEU A 9 -15.14 -7.38 6.42
C LEU A 9 -15.40 -8.46 5.37
N SER A 10 -15.19 -8.15 4.08
CA SER A 10 -15.34 -9.12 3.01
C SER A 10 -14.41 -10.31 3.19
N ALA A 11 -13.14 -10.07 3.55
CA ALA A 11 -12.19 -11.15 3.82
C ALA A 11 -12.63 -12.04 4.99
N LYS A 12 -13.21 -11.47 6.04
CA LYS A 12 -13.78 -12.24 7.16
C LYS A 12 -15.02 -13.03 6.76
N ASP A 13 -15.86 -12.47 5.91
CA ASP A 13 -17.10 -13.11 5.48
C ASP A 13 -16.84 -14.36 4.63
N THR A 14 -15.68 -14.50 4.00
CA THR A 14 -15.30 -15.73 3.29
C THR A 14 -15.27 -16.96 4.20
N ALA A 15 -15.12 -16.78 5.53
CA ALA A 15 -15.23 -17.87 6.49
C ALA A 15 -16.60 -18.58 6.46
N LYS A 16 -17.67 -17.86 6.06
CA LYS A 16 -19.02 -18.42 5.97
C LYS A 16 -19.17 -19.37 4.78
N GLU A 17 -18.34 -19.18 3.76
CA GLU A 17 -18.35 -19.95 2.51
C GLU A 17 -17.26 -21.03 2.48
N SER A 18 -16.28 -20.92 3.37
CA SER A 18 -15.17 -21.87 3.47
C SER A 18 -15.59 -23.17 4.17
N PRO A 19 -15.23 -24.34 3.65
CA PRO A 19 -15.56 -25.63 4.25
C PRO A 19 -14.98 -25.84 5.67
N ASP A 20 -13.85 -25.17 5.97
CA ASP A 20 -13.17 -25.23 7.27
C ASP A 20 -13.56 -24.07 8.20
N GLY A 21 -14.40 -23.15 7.75
CA GLY A 21 -14.85 -21.99 8.52
C GLY A 21 -13.76 -20.93 8.73
N ILE A 22 -12.65 -21.02 7.99
CA ILE A 22 -11.53 -20.06 8.06
C ILE A 22 -11.71 -19.00 6.97
N GLY A 23 -11.76 -17.72 7.36
CA GLY A 23 -11.79 -16.59 6.44
C GLY A 23 -10.40 -16.28 5.87
N LEU A 24 -10.37 -15.53 4.78
CA LEU A 24 -9.12 -15.01 4.23
C LEU A 24 -8.47 -14.00 5.18
N ASN A 25 -7.15 -14.03 5.24
CA ASN A 25 -6.39 -13.02 5.98
C ASN A 25 -6.33 -11.73 5.17
N ALA A 26 -6.85 -10.63 5.73
CA ALA A 26 -6.81 -9.31 5.09
C ALA A 26 -5.46 -8.64 5.33
N ILE A 27 -4.58 -8.66 4.35
CA ILE A 27 -3.29 -7.97 4.37
C ILE A 27 -3.51 -6.52 3.94
N ILE A 28 -3.19 -5.57 4.81
CA ILE A 28 -3.43 -4.15 4.60
C ILE A 28 -2.13 -3.46 4.26
N GLY A 29 -2.11 -2.76 3.13
CA GLY A 29 -0.94 -2.04 2.65
C GLY A 29 -1.27 -0.76 1.91
N VAL A 30 -0.24 -0.02 1.54
CA VAL A 30 -0.32 1.19 0.72
C VAL A 30 0.92 1.31 -0.16
N GLU A 31 0.71 1.78 -1.38
CA GLU A 31 1.76 2.23 -2.27
C GLU A 31 1.78 3.75 -2.28
N LEU A 32 2.92 4.35 -1.97
CA LEU A 32 3.11 5.80 -1.89
C LEU A 32 4.31 6.23 -2.75
N GLY A 33 4.25 7.44 -3.27
CA GLY A 33 5.44 8.08 -3.84
C GLY A 33 6.52 8.26 -2.77
N PHE A 34 7.78 8.05 -3.14
CA PHE A 34 8.92 8.14 -2.24
C PHE A 34 9.93 9.16 -2.74
N VAL A 35 10.46 9.97 -1.82
CA VAL A 35 11.56 10.91 -2.02
C VAL A 35 12.51 10.82 -0.83
N LEU A 36 13.75 11.27 -0.99
CA LEU A 36 14.70 11.32 0.13
C LEU A 36 14.38 12.49 1.08
N ASP A 37 14.04 13.65 0.52
CA ASP A 37 13.69 14.85 1.28
C ASP A 37 12.65 15.68 0.51
N ILE A 38 11.46 15.84 1.10
CA ILE A 38 10.36 16.59 0.49
C ILE A 38 10.62 18.11 0.40
N LYS A 39 11.53 18.62 1.24
CA LYS A 39 11.90 20.04 1.29
C LYS A 39 12.99 20.40 0.27
N SER A 40 13.64 19.42 -0.31
CA SER A 40 14.69 19.64 -1.30
C SER A 40 14.07 20.05 -2.63
N ILE A 41 14.35 21.27 -3.08
CA ILE A 41 13.82 21.88 -4.33
C ILE A 41 14.19 21.05 -5.57
N HIS A 42 15.29 20.35 -5.56
CA HIS A 42 15.75 19.50 -6.66
C HIS A 42 15.14 18.09 -6.67
N LEU A 43 14.58 17.65 -5.57
CA LEU A 43 14.01 16.32 -5.36
C LEU A 43 12.48 16.31 -5.20
N GLY A 44 11.82 17.42 -5.53
CA GLY A 44 10.36 17.56 -5.41
C GLY A 44 9.53 16.62 -6.30
N LYS A 45 10.16 15.90 -7.24
CA LYS A 45 9.52 14.79 -7.96
C LYS A 45 9.74 13.50 -7.17
N ALA A 46 8.67 12.70 -7.00
CA ALA A 46 8.82 11.36 -6.48
C ALA A 46 9.88 10.62 -7.30
N ILE A 47 10.88 10.05 -6.63
CA ILE A 47 11.88 9.21 -7.30
C ILE A 47 11.17 8.00 -7.92
N GLY A 48 10.15 7.47 -7.24
CA GLY A 48 9.29 6.36 -7.65
C GLY A 48 8.40 5.96 -6.50
N ASN A 49 7.81 4.79 -6.55
CA ASN A 49 6.91 4.28 -5.52
C ASN A 49 7.63 3.37 -4.52
N ILE A 50 7.06 3.28 -3.31
CA ILE A 50 7.42 2.32 -2.28
C ILE A 50 6.16 1.66 -1.75
N CYS A 51 6.20 0.35 -1.51
CA CYS A 51 5.08 -0.42 -0.98
C CYS A 51 5.32 -0.73 0.50
N LEU A 52 4.29 -0.53 1.31
CA LEU A 52 4.31 -0.74 2.75
C LEU A 52 3.13 -1.61 3.15
N LEU A 53 3.37 -2.66 3.94
CA LEU A 53 2.32 -3.51 4.53
C LEU A 53 2.34 -3.38 6.04
N ALA A 54 1.16 -3.37 6.65
CA ALA A 54 1.05 -3.46 8.11
C ALA A 54 1.06 -4.92 8.55
N TYR A 55 2.02 -5.31 9.39
CA TYR A 55 2.00 -6.63 9.99
C TYR A 55 1.38 -6.64 11.41
N SER A 56 1.09 -5.47 11.97
CA SER A 56 0.55 -5.30 13.32
C SER A 56 -0.43 -4.12 13.39
N ASP A 57 -1.22 -4.04 14.47
CA ASP A 57 -2.14 -2.92 14.70
C ASP A 57 -1.41 -1.57 14.75
N PRO A 58 -0.26 -1.40 15.46
CA PRO A 58 0.54 -0.17 15.37
C PRO A 58 0.95 0.17 13.93
N GLY A 59 1.35 -0.84 13.14
CA GLY A 59 1.67 -0.66 11.71
C GLY A 59 0.49 -0.11 10.91
N TYR A 60 -0.72 -0.59 11.16
CA TYR A 60 -1.90 -0.06 10.50
C TYR A 60 -2.14 1.43 10.83
N TYR A 61 -1.99 1.83 12.10
CA TYR A 61 -2.07 3.24 12.47
C TYR A 61 -0.96 4.08 11.82
N ASN A 62 0.24 3.52 11.68
CA ASN A 62 1.34 4.18 11.00
C ASN A 62 1.07 4.33 9.49
N LEU A 63 0.47 3.34 8.82
CA LEU A 63 0.01 3.50 7.43
C LEU A 63 -1.00 4.65 7.28
N MET A 64 -1.94 4.80 8.22
CA MET A 64 -2.88 5.93 8.20
C MET A 64 -2.16 7.27 8.34
N ARG A 65 -1.17 7.38 9.24
CA ARG A 65 -0.36 8.60 9.44
C ARG A 65 0.45 8.94 8.19
N LEU A 66 1.13 7.96 7.61
CA LEU A 66 1.88 8.12 6.36
C LEU A 66 0.98 8.57 5.20
N THR A 67 -0.20 7.94 5.05
CA THR A 67 -1.17 8.31 4.03
C THR A 67 -1.72 9.73 4.26
N SER A 68 -1.99 10.11 5.52
CA SER A 68 -2.44 11.46 5.87
C SER A 68 -1.36 12.49 5.55
N PHE A 69 -0.13 12.26 5.96
CA PHE A 69 1.01 13.13 5.64
C PHE A 69 1.18 13.28 4.12
N ALA A 70 1.18 12.17 3.38
CA ALA A 70 1.32 12.18 1.93
C ALA A 70 0.26 13.04 1.23
N ASN A 71 -0.97 13.07 1.76
CA ASN A 71 -2.07 13.83 1.19
C ASN A 71 -2.16 15.28 1.69
N GLN A 72 -1.57 15.62 2.82
CA GLN A 72 -1.58 16.98 3.38
C GLN A 72 -0.32 17.77 3.00
N GLU A 73 0.82 17.18 3.21
CA GLU A 73 2.14 17.82 3.06
C GLU A 73 2.86 17.38 1.78
N GLY A 74 2.57 16.17 1.30
CA GLY A 74 3.27 15.51 0.20
C GLY A 74 2.69 15.76 -1.19
N ILE A 75 1.62 16.54 -1.33
CA ILE A 75 0.97 16.80 -2.64
C ILE A 75 1.67 17.93 -3.37
N GLN A 76 2.47 17.59 -4.39
CA GLN A 76 2.80 18.51 -5.48
C GLN A 76 2.23 18.01 -6.81
N ASP A 77 2.39 16.71 -7.11
CA ASP A 77 1.81 16.00 -8.27
C ASP A 77 1.00 14.78 -7.82
N LYS A 78 1.64 13.95 -6.97
CA LYS A 78 1.08 12.72 -6.38
C LYS A 78 1.40 12.70 -4.89
N PRO A 79 0.54 12.06 -4.07
CA PRO A 79 0.84 11.86 -2.65
C PRO A 79 2.18 11.13 -2.47
N LYS A 80 3.07 11.70 -1.67
CA LYS A 80 4.42 11.16 -1.44
C LYS A 80 4.86 11.37 0.00
N ILE A 81 5.79 10.52 0.41
CA ILE A 81 6.47 10.58 1.71
C ILE A 81 7.97 10.71 1.51
N ASP A 82 8.66 11.27 2.48
CA ASP A 82 10.11 11.26 2.50
C ASP A 82 10.66 10.26 3.53
N PHE A 83 11.97 10.09 3.50
CA PHE A 83 12.66 9.18 4.40
C PHE A 83 12.49 9.56 5.88
N ASN A 84 12.41 10.87 6.21
CA ASN A 84 12.28 11.33 7.58
C ASN A 84 10.92 10.95 8.17
N VAL A 85 9.86 11.15 7.41
CA VAL A 85 8.50 10.76 7.81
C VAL A 85 8.36 9.25 7.87
N LEU A 86 8.94 8.54 6.90
CA LEU A 86 8.96 7.07 6.91
C LEU A 86 9.67 6.55 8.16
N LYS A 87 10.81 7.15 8.55
CA LYS A 87 11.54 6.81 9.76
C LYS A 87 10.71 7.02 11.03
N GLN A 88 9.89 8.07 11.07
CA GLN A 88 9.02 8.35 12.22
C GLN A 88 7.91 7.32 12.40
N TYR A 89 7.43 6.71 11.30
CA TYR A 89 6.26 5.83 11.28
C TYR A 89 6.56 4.45 10.68
N SER A 90 7.78 3.92 10.85
CA SER A 90 8.20 2.62 10.30
C SER A 90 7.78 1.42 11.14
N GLU A 91 7.49 1.61 12.43
CA GLU A 91 7.15 0.52 13.34
C GLU A 91 5.91 -0.26 12.88
N GLY A 92 5.98 -1.59 12.94
CA GLY A 92 4.87 -2.46 12.56
C GLY A 92 4.66 -2.61 11.06
N LEU A 93 5.63 -2.16 10.24
CA LEU A 93 5.56 -2.19 8.79
C LEU A 93 6.60 -3.12 8.15
N ILE A 94 6.21 -3.71 7.04
CA ILE A 94 7.08 -4.37 6.07
C ILE A 94 7.20 -3.45 4.88
N VAL A 95 8.42 -3.31 4.34
CA VAL A 95 8.68 -2.56 3.12
C VAL A 95 9.10 -3.49 1.99
N PHE A 96 8.60 -3.25 0.80
CA PHE A 96 9.12 -3.88 -0.40
C PHE A 96 9.07 -2.93 -1.60
N TYR A 97 9.93 -3.17 -2.56
CA TYR A 97 10.05 -2.37 -3.77
C TYR A 97 10.70 -3.15 -4.91
N GLY A 98 10.23 -2.89 -6.11
CA GLY A 98 10.66 -3.50 -7.36
C GLY A 98 9.76 -3.04 -8.51
N GLY A 99 10.06 -3.54 -9.71
CA GLY A 99 9.32 -3.14 -10.89
C GLY A 99 9.62 -1.71 -11.39
N ILE A 100 9.00 -1.34 -12.50
CA ILE A 100 9.34 -0.14 -13.29
C ILE A 100 9.00 1.16 -12.53
N GLU A 101 7.87 1.18 -11.81
CA GLU A 101 7.38 2.40 -11.15
C GLU A 101 7.95 2.60 -9.74
N SER A 102 8.66 1.62 -9.20
CA SER A 102 9.31 1.77 -7.90
C SER A 102 10.46 2.77 -7.93
N TRP A 103 10.85 3.29 -6.75
CA TRP A 103 11.98 4.19 -6.63
C TRP A 103 13.27 3.58 -7.21
N ILE A 104 13.52 2.30 -6.94
CA ILE A 104 14.71 1.61 -7.41
C ILE A 104 14.65 1.37 -8.93
N GLY A 105 13.50 0.99 -9.49
CA GLY A 105 13.30 0.82 -10.92
C GLY A 105 13.52 2.12 -11.68
N LYS A 106 13.03 3.24 -11.17
CA LYS A 106 13.24 4.58 -11.77
C LYS A 106 14.72 4.98 -11.74
N MET A 107 15.42 4.72 -10.64
CA MET A 107 16.87 5.01 -10.56
C MET A 107 17.69 4.16 -11.52
N ILE A 108 17.40 2.86 -11.62
CA ILE A 108 18.08 1.97 -12.58
C ILE A 108 17.85 2.43 -14.02
N ASN A 109 16.61 2.82 -14.36
CA ASN A 109 16.25 3.27 -15.71
C ASN A 109 16.82 4.65 -16.04
N SER A 110 16.99 5.53 -15.07
CA SER A 110 17.66 6.83 -15.25
C SER A 110 19.17 6.72 -15.37
N GLY A 111 19.75 5.53 -15.14
CA GLY A 111 21.20 5.31 -15.21
C GLY A 111 21.95 5.77 -13.96
N GLU A 112 21.26 5.80 -12.81
CA GLU A 112 21.90 6.12 -11.54
C GLU A 112 22.97 5.09 -11.17
N THR A 113 23.94 5.51 -10.38
CA THR A 113 25.05 4.64 -9.97
C THR A 113 24.59 3.56 -9.00
N GLU A 114 25.25 2.40 -9.03
CA GLU A 114 24.98 1.32 -8.09
C GLU A 114 25.19 1.77 -6.63
N ASP A 115 26.23 2.59 -6.38
CA ASP A 115 26.56 3.05 -5.04
C ASP A 115 25.44 3.93 -4.45
N ASN A 116 24.85 4.84 -5.23
CA ASN A 116 23.75 5.67 -4.78
C ASN A 116 22.47 4.83 -4.50
N ILE A 117 22.21 3.84 -5.34
CA ILE A 117 21.09 2.92 -5.13
C ILE A 117 21.32 2.08 -3.87
N LEU A 118 22.53 1.59 -3.67
CA LEU A 118 22.93 0.79 -2.53
C LEU A 118 22.81 1.59 -1.22
N GLU A 119 23.20 2.85 -1.20
CA GLU A 119 23.06 3.72 -0.03
C GLU A 119 21.61 3.85 0.42
N ILE A 120 20.68 4.15 -0.51
CA ILE A 120 19.25 4.25 -0.18
C ILE A 120 18.69 2.90 0.27
N HIS A 121 19.11 1.81 -0.39
CA HIS A 121 18.68 0.47 -0.01
C HIS A 121 19.14 0.12 1.41
N GLN A 122 20.39 0.41 1.78
CA GLN A 122 20.92 0.18 3.12
C GLN A 122 20.17 0.99 4.18
N MET A 123 19.87 2.26 3.90
CA MET A 123 19.05 3.09 4.79
C MET A 123 17.67 2.47 5.06
N LEU A 124 17.04 1.91 4.03
CA LEU A 124 15.76 1.23 4.17
C LEU A 124 15.90 -0.11 4.90
N GLN A 125 16.95 -0.88 4.62
CA GLN A 125 17.21 -2.15 5.30
C GLN A 125 17.48 -1.95 6.80
N GLU A 126 18.22 -0.92 7.17
CA GLU A 126 18.43 -0.53 8.57
C GLU A 126 17.14 -0.07 9.26
N LEU A 127 16.26 0.63 8.52
CA LEU A 127 14.99 1.10 9.05
C LEU A 127 13.97 -0.03 9.25
N PHE A 128 14.03 -1.08 8.43
CA PHE A 128 13.12 -2.22 8.44
C PHE A 128 13.87 -3.54 8.66
N PRO A 129 14.54 -3.75 9.80
CA PRO A 129 15.36 -4.94 10.04
C PRO A 129 14.53 -6.22 9.96
N GLY A 130 14.88 -7.11 9.03
CA GLY A 130 14.14 -8.34 8.76
C GLY A 130 12.80 -8.17 8.02
N ASN A 131 12.38 -6.94 7.74
CA ASN A 131 11.11 -6.61 7.09
C ASN A 131 11.30 -5.77 5.81
N CYS A 132 12.44 -5.89 5.16
CA CYS A 132 12.77 -5.27 3.88
C CYS A 132 12.91 -6.34 2.80
N TYR A 133 12.18 -6.19 1.70
CA TYR A 133 12.15 -7.16 0.61
C TYR A 133 12.33 -6.49 -0.76
N LEU A 134 12.93 -7.23 -1.70
CA LEU A 134 13.04 -6.84 -3.09
C LEU A 134 11.98 -7.57 -3.93
N GLU A 135 11.20 -6.82 -4.69
CA GLU A 135 10.11 -7.38 -5.50
C GLU A 135 10.57 -7.70 -6.92
N ILE A 136 10.49 -8.97 -7.28
CA ILE A 136 10.64 -9.42 -8.67
C ILE A 136 9.26 -9.41 -9.31
N THR A 137 9.07 -8.56 -10.30
CA THR A 137 7.77 -8.41 -10.97
C THR A 137 7.54 -9.53 -11.98
N ALA A 138 6.47 -10.31 -11.78
CA ALA A 138 6.06 -11.41 -12.66
C ALA A 138 5.22 -10.89 -13.83
N GLN A 139 5.87 -10.30 -14.83
CA GLN A 139 5.30 -9.90 -16.11
C GLN A 139 6.15 -10.44 -17.26
N ASP A 140 5.57 -10.51 -18.45
CA ASP A 140 6.29 -10.92 -19.66
C ASP A 140 7.41 -9.89 -19.99
N GLU A 141 8.64 -10.30 -19.83
CA GLU A 141 9.82 -9.47 -20.06
C GLU A 141 10.04 -9.13 -21.55
N GLN A 142 9.38 -9.82 -22.47
CA GLN A 142 9.40 -9.44 -23.88
C GLN A 142 8.47 -8.23 -24.15
N ILE A 143 7.41 -8.08 -23.36
CA ILE A 143 6.51 -6.94 -23.44
C ILE A 143 7.09 -5.76 -22.64
N PHE A 144 7.62 -6.02 -21.45
CA PHE A 144 8.20 -5.01 -20.56
C PHE A 144 9.72 -5.04 -20.62
N THR A 145 10.29 -4.51 -21.67
CA THR A 145 11.74 -4.57 -21.99
C THR A 145 12.66 -3.93 -20.95
N GLU A 146 12.12 -3.15 -20.02
CA GLU A 146 12.85 -2.56 -18.89
C GLU A 146 12.99 -3.53 -17.70
N LEU A 147 12.05 -4.48 -17.55
CA LEU A 147 12.03 -5.41 -16.42
C LEU A 147 13.26 -6.32 -16.33
N PRO A 148 13.79 -6.90 -17.40
CA PRO A 148 14.98 -7.75 -17.30
C PRO A 148 16.16 -7.04 -16.61
N LYS A 149 16.40 -5.78 -16.97
CA LYS A 149 17.48 -4.97 -16.37
C LYS A 149 17.23 -4.74 -14.88
N ILE A 150 15.98 -4.38 -14.51
CA ILE A 150 15.60 -4.12 -13.13
C ILE A 150 15.68 -5.40 -12.31
N ASN A 151 15.03 -6.48 -12.75
CA ASN A 151 15.00 -7.75 -12.04
C ASN A 151 16.42 -8.33 -11.84
N GLN A 152 17.29 -8.26 -12.86
CA GLN A 152 18.68 -8.71 -12.74
C GLN A 152 19.48 -7.89 -11.72
N PHE A 153 19.28 -6.57 -11.71
CA PHE A 153 19.89 -5.70 -10.71
C PHE A 153 19.41 -6.04 -9.30
N LEU A 154 18.10 -6.23 -9.12
CA LEU A 154 17.52 -6.61 -7.82
C LEU A 154 18.08 -7.96 -7.32
N LEU A 155 18.25 -8.93 -8.20
CA LEU A 155 18.87 -10.22 -7.85
C LEU A 155 20.36 -10.09 -7.50
N HIS A 156 21.07 -9.16 -8.14
CA HIS A 156 22.45 -8.83 -7.77
C HIS A 156 22.49 -8.16 -6.39
N LEU A 157 21.63 -7.17 -6.16
CA LEU A 157 21.50 -6.44 -4.90
C LEU A 157 21.13 -7.38 -3.74
N SER A 158 20.15 -8.28 -3.95
CA SER A 158 19.75 -9.30 -2.99
C SER A 158 20.94 -10.13 -2.49
N ARG A 159 21.77 -10.61 -3.41
CA ARG A 159 22.98 -11.39 -3.07
C ARG A 159 24.04 -10.57 -2.35
N LYS A 160 24.17 -9.27 -2.69
CA LYS A 160 25.16 -8.36 -2.11
C LYS A 160 24.79 -7.93 -0.68
N THR A 161 23.51 -7.81 -0.39
CA THR A 161 22.98 -7.25 0.87
C THR A 161 22.23 -8.26 1.75
N ASP A 162 22.14 -9.52 1.29
CA ASP A 162 21.36 -10.59 1.94
C ASP A 162 19.88 -10.19 2.15
N THR A 163 19.32 -9.39 1.22
CA THR A 163 17.92 -8.98 1.26
C THR A 163 17.06 -10.00 0.53
N PRO A 164 16.03 -10.58 1.16
CA PRO A 164 15.17 -11.57 0.54
C PRO A 164 14.37 -10.98 -0.61
N CYS A 165 14.15 -11.80 -1.67
CA CYS A 165 13.27 -11.44 -2.76
C CYS A 165 11.89 -12.06 -2.58
N ILE A 166 10.87 -11.33 -3.04
CA ILE A 166 9.50 -11.81 -3.25
C ILE A 166 9.18 -11.80 -4.74
N VAL A 167 8.12 -12.49 -5.12
CA VAL A 167 7.55 -12.42 -6.46
C VAL A 167 6.14 -11.83 -6.39
N ASN A 168 5.86 -10.85 -7.21
CA ASN A 168 4.58 -10.15 -7.21
C ASN A 168 4.23 -9.64 -8.60
N ASN A 169 3.00 -9.14 -8.74
CA ASN A 169 2.50 -8.43 -9.90
C ASN A 169 1.54 -7.33 -9.44
N ASN A 170 1.23 -6.40 -10.31
CA ASN A 170 0.14 -5.45 -10.09
C ASN A 170 -1.19 -6.09 -10.46
N TYR A 171 -2.19 -5.96 -9.59
CA TYR A 171 -3.54 -6.51 -9.79
C TYR A 171 -4.56 -5.38 -9.86
N PHE A 172 -5.30 -5.29 -10.97
CA PHE A 172 -6.26 -4.23 -11.21
C PHE A 172 -7.68 -4.74 -11.47
N TYR A 173 -7.85 -6.02 -11.70
CA TYR A 173 -9.14 -6.67 -11.95
C TYR A 173 -9.09 -8.15 -11.55
N PRO A 174 -10.23 -8.74 -11.14
CA PRO A 174 -10.24 -10.11 -10.60
C PRO A 174 -9.90 -11.16 -11.65
N GLU A 175 -10.65 -11.23 -12.74
CA GLU A 175 -10.55 -12.29 -13.73
C GLU A 175 -9.91 -11.81 -15.04
N LYS A 176 -9.31 -12.71 -15.79
CA LYS A 176 -8.61 -12.40 -17.04
C LYS A 176 -9.51 -11.74 -18.09
N GLU A 177 -10.78 -12.10 -18.09
CA GLU A 177 -11.82 -11.58 -18.97
C GLU A 177 -12.19 -10.14 -18.65
N ASP A 178 -11.96 -9.69 -17.41
CA ASP A 178 -12.28 -8.34 -16.95
C ASP A 178 -11.34 -7.26 -17.49
N LYS A 179 -10.26 -7.65 -18.17
CA LYS A 179 -9.32 -6.71 -18.78
C LYS A 179 -10.01 -5.63 -19.61
N LYS A 180 -11.00 -6.03 -20.44
CA LYS A 180 -11.74 -5.08 -21.28
C LYS A 180 -12.57 -4.10 -20.46
N THR A 181 -13.19 -4.55 -19.39
CA THR A 181 -13.96 -3.71 -18.46
C THR A 181 -13.04 -2.71 -17.77
N TRP A 182 -11.87 -3.14 -17.33
CA TRP A 182 -10.85 -2.27 -16.77
C TRP A 182 -10.33 -1.22 -17.78
N GLU A 183 -10.07 -1.62 -19.02
CA GLU A 183 -9.70 -0.70 -20.09
C GLU A 183 -10.78 0.36 -20.38
N MET A 184 -12.07 -0.03 -20.27
CA MET A 184 -13.18 0.94 -20.36
C MET A 184 -13.14 1.96 -19.22
N ALA A 185 -12.88 1.53 -17.98
CA ALA A 185 -12.72 2.42 -16.84
C ALA A 185 -11.53 3.38 -17.01
N LEU A 186 -10.42 2.90 -17.58
CA LEU A 186 -9.28 3.76 -17.92
C LEU A 186 -9.65 4.80 -18.99
N ALA A 187 -10.38 4.41 -20.05
CA ALA A 187 -10.82 5.33 -21.07
C ALA A 187 -11.75 6.42 -20.50
N ILE A 188 -12.67 6.06 -19.61
CA ILE A 188 -13.54 7.02 -18.90
C ILE A 188 -12.69 7.99 -18.06
N LYS A 189 -11.73 7.46 -17.29
CA LYS A 189 -10.81 8.27 -16.46
C LYS A 189 -10.02 9.28 -17.30
N ASP A 190 -9.59 8.88 -18.50
CA ASP A 190 -8.81 9.72 -19.42
C ASP A 190 -9.69 10.61 -20.32
N ASN A 191 -11.01 10.55 -20.14
CA ASN A 191 -12.01 11.23 -21.01
C ASN A 191 -11.84 10.87 -22.49
N MET A 192 -11.58 9.59 -22.78
CA MET A 192 -11.36 9.06 -24.13
C MET A 192 -12.44 8.05 -24.50
N LYS A 193 -12.63 7.82 -25.78
CA LYS A 193 -13.57 6.83 -26.28
C LYS A 193 -12.88 5.49 -26.53
N MET A 194 -13.60 4.37 -26.37
CA MET A 194 -13.04 3.02 -26.54
C MET A 194 -12.50 2.75 -27.96
N TYR A 195 -13.00 3.44 -28.96
CA TYR A 195 -12.52 3.33 -30.34
C TYR A 195 -11.35 4.27 -30.68
N ASP A 196 -10.94 5.13 -29.76
CA ASP A 196 -9.79 5.99 -29.96
C ASP A 196 -8.49 5.18 -29.86
N ALA A 197 -7.73 5.18 -30.96
CA ALA A 197 -6.47 4.43 -31.03
C ALA A 197 -5.37 5.01 -30.12
N THR A 198 -5.51 6.28 -29.67
CA THR A 198 -4.53 6.94 -28.79
C THR A 198 -4.83 6.71 -27.31
N ARG A 199 -5.92 6.02 -26.94
CA ARG A 199 -6.22 5.67 -25.56
C ARG A 199 -5.14 4.76 -24.95
N ARG A 200 -5.01 4.80 -23.63
CA ARG A 200 -4.15 3.83 -22.94
C ARG A 200 -4.63 2.39 -23.20
N GLN A 201 -3.72 1.55 -23.66
CA GLN A 201 -3.94 0.12 -23.90
C GLN A 201 -2.81 -0.66 -23.20
N PRO A 202 -2.92 -0.91 -21.88
CA PRO A 202 -1.87 -1.61 -21.14
C PRO A 202 -1.64 -3.02 -21.70
N ALA A 203 -0.40 -3.30 -22.07
CA ALA A 203 -0.05 -4.58 -22.72
C ALA A 203 -0.04 -5.76 -21.73
N GLY A 204 0.25 -5.50 -20.46
CA GLY A 204 0.39 -6.53 -19.42
C GLY A 204 -0.91 -7.23 -19.03
N GLN A 205 -0.75 -8.25 -18.21
CA GLN A 205 -1.83 -8.96 -17.54
C GLN A 205 -1.86 -8.54 -16.08
N TYR A 206 -3.02 -8.10 -15.58
CA TYR A 206 -3.19 -7.53 -14.25
C TYR A 206 -4.39 -8.10 -13.49
N HIS A 207 -4.82 -9.33 -13.88
CA HIS A 207 -5.81 -10.11 -13.12
C HIS A 207 -5.15 -10.75 -11.90
N ILE A 208 -5.95 -11.23 -10.95
CA ILE A 208 -5.44 -11.99 -9.82
C ILE A 208 -4.95 -13.34 -10.34
N MET A 209 -3.63 -13.49 -10.43
CA MET A 209 -2.98 -14.68 -10.98
C MET A 209 -2.91 -15.81 -9.97
N THR A 210 -3.07 -17.03 -10.44
CA THR A 210 -2.76 -18.22 -9.67
C THR A 210 -1.24 -18.40 -9.52
N GLU A 211 -0.83 -19.23 -8.57
CA GLU A 211 0.58 -19.57 -8.40
C GLU A 211 1.17 -20.19 -9.66
N GLU A 212 0.41 -21.06 -10.35
CA GLU A 212 0.83 -21.71 -11.59
C GLU A 212 1.07 -20.70 -12.71
N GLU A 213 0.24 -19.68 -12.83
CA GLU A 213 0.42 -18.59 -13.82
C GLU A 213 1.69 -17.79 -13.53
N ILE A 214 1.93 -17.43 -12.26
CA ILE A 214 3.15 -16.73 -11.82
C ILE A 214 4.38 -17.59 -12.09
N ARG A 215 4.36 -18.88 -11.71
CA ARG A 215 5.45 -19.83 -11.98
C ARG A 215 5.77 -19.92 -13.46
N LYS A 216 4.73 -20.05 -14.29
CA LYS A 216 4.87 -20.12 -15.74
C LYS A 216 5.55 -18.88 -16.30
N ILE A 217 5.08 -17.68 -15.95
CA ILE A 217 5.69 -16.42 -16.40
C ILE A 217 7.16 -16.35 -15.99
N CYS A 218 7.48 -16.70 -14.75
CA CYS A 218 8.84 -16.69 -14.27
C CYS A 218 9.74 -17.71 -15.01
N LEU A 219 9.23 -18.91 -15.29
CA LEU A 219 9.96 -19.91 -16.07
C LEU A 219 10.18 -19.47 -17.53
N ASP A 220 9.17 -18.87 -18.16
CA ASP A 220 9.24 -18.33 -19.51
C ASP A 220 10.26 -17.17 -19.59
N ASN A 221 10.42 -16.39 -18.53
CA ASN A 221 11.47 -15.37 -18.35
C ASN A 221 12.85 -15.94 -17.99
N GLY A 222 12.98 -17.28 -17.85
CA GLY A 222 14.27 -17.95 -17.62
C GLY A 222 14.71 -18.08 -16.16
N TYR A 223 13.82 -17.82 -15.18
CA TYR A 223 14.11 -18.10 -13.77
C TYR A 223 14.09 -19.60 -13.47
N LYS A 224 14.89 -20.03 -12.48
CA LYS A 224 14.91 -21.42 -12.04
C LYS A 224 13.80 -21.71 -11.05
N GLU A 225 13.27 -22.94 -11.06
CA GLU A 225 12.18 -23.38 -10.19
C GLU A 225 12.50 -23.19 -8.69
N GLU A 226 13.73 -23.47 -8.27
CA GLU A 226 14.12 -23.29 -6.87
C GLU A 226 14.04 -21.80 -6.46
N GLN A 227 14.44 -20.90 -7.35
CA GLN A 227 14.38 -19.44 -7.09
C GLN A 227 12.95 -18.92 -7.03
N ILE A 228 12.06 -19.49 -7.84
CA ILE A 228 10.63 -19.12 -7.84
C ILE A 228 10.00 -19.60 -6.53
N THR A 229 10.26 -20.84 -6.16
CA THR A 229 9.75 -21.45 -4.93
C THR A 229 10.19 -20.67 -3.69
N GLU A 230 11.47 -20.28 -3.60
CA GLU A 230 11.99 -19.45 -2.50
C GLU A 230 11.23 -18.11 -2.37
N ARG A 231 10.96 -17.44 -3.48
CA ARG A 231 10.25 -16.15 -3.48
C ARG A 231 8.79 -16.30 -3.08
N ILE A 232 8.12 -17.36 -3.53
CA ILE A 232 6.74 -17.68 -3.12
C ILE A 232 6.70 -17.98 -1.62
N GLN A 233 7.64 -18.74 -1.09
CA GLN A 233 7.76 -18.99 0.36
C GLN A 233 8.00 -17.69 1.15
N ASN A 234 8.70 -16.73 0.59
CA ASN A 234 8.85 -15.41 1.24
C ASN A 234 7.53 -14.62 1.21
N ASN A 235 6.70 -14.74 0.16
CA ASN A 235 5.34 -14.19 0.15
C ASN A 235 4.48 -14.81 1.25
N GLU A 236 4.55 -16.14 1.43
CA GLU A 236 3.82 -16.86 2.48
C GLU A 236 4.23 -16.39 3.88
N LYS A 237 5.54 -16.24 4.14
CA LYS A 237 6.06 -15.72 5.42
C LYS A 237 5.52 -14.30 5.71
N ILE A 238 5.47 -13.43 4.70
CA ILE A 238 4.88 -12.10 4.86
C ILE A 238 3.39 -12.20 5.19
N ALA A 239 2.65 -13.07 4.49
CA ALA A 239 1.23 -13.27 4.73
C ALA A 239 0.95 -13.82 6.14
N GLU A 240 1.78 -14.76 6.60
CA GLU A 240 1.71 -15.32 7.96
C GLU A 240 2.08 -14.30 9.04
N GLN A 241 2.92 -13.33 8.73
CA GLN A 241 3.32 -12.28 9.67
C GLN A 241 2.25 -11.19 9.82
N CYS A 242 1.43 -10.96 8.79
CA CYS A 242 0.45 -9.87 8.77
C CYS A 242 -0.82 -10.21 9.56
N HIS A 243 -0.99 -9.61 10.74
CA HIS A 243 -2.12 -9.85 11.65
C HIS A 243 -2.73 -8.55 12.18
N VAL A 244 -3.34 -7.77 11.30
CA VAL A 244 -4.05 -6.54 11.69
C VAL A 244 -5.47 -6.88 12.13
N LYS A 245 -5.87 -6.40 13.31
CA LYS A 245 -7.23 -6.55 13.84
C LYS A 245 -7.92 -5.19 13.92
N LEU A 246 -8.84 -4.94 13.01
CA LEU A 246 -9.62 -3.71 13.06
C LEU A 246 -10.65 -3.77 14.20
N GLN A 247 -10.64 -2.74 15.04
CA GLN A 247 -11.68 -2.54 16.05
C GLN A 247 -12.92 -1.95 15.38
N LEU A 248 -13.90 -2.81 15.09
CA LEU A 248 -15.15 -2.44 14.45
C LEU A 248 -16.29 -2.39 15.46
N GLY A 249 -17.33 -1.59 15.18
CA GLY A 249 -18.54 -1.50 16.00
C GLY A 249 -18.40 -0.67 17.28
N GLN A 250 -17.31 0.07 17.45
CA GLN A 250 -17.14 1.03 18.53
C GLN A 250 -17.41 2.45 18.02
N SER A 251 -18.37 3.13 18.65
CA SER A 251 -18.57 4.55 18.42
C SER A 251 -17.51 5.32 19.19
N LEU A 252 -16.47 5.79 18.48
CA LEU A 252 -15.44 6.63 19.05
C LEU A 252 -15.84 8.11 18.86
N PHE A 253 -16.44 8.68 19.90
CA PHE A 253 -16.67 10.12 19.93
C PHE A 253 -15.37 10.83 20.32
N PRO A 254 -14.92 11.83 19.55
CA PRO A 254 -13.79 12.64 19.96
C PRO A 254 -14.12 13.36 21.27
N LYS A 255 -13.27 13.20 22.28
CA LYS A 255 -13.35 14.01 23.50
C LYS A 255 -12.80 15.39 23.17
N TYR A 256 -13.66 16.39 23.25
CA TYR A 256 -13.22 17.76 23.19
C TYR A 256 -12.72 18.18 24.58
N GLU A 257 -11.45 18.45 24.71
CA GLU A 257 -10.86 19.09 25.89
C GLU A 257 -10.94 20.60 25.68
N ALA A 258 -11.84 21.25 26.38
CA ALA A 258 -12.00 22.69 26.25
C ALA A 258 -10.71 23.38 26.76
N PRO A 259 -10.17 24.37 26.02
CA PRO A 259 -9.06 25.18 26.50
C PRO A 259 -9.37 25.80 27.87
N ASP A 260 -8.36 25.97 28.71
CA ASP A 260 -8.50 26.46 30.12
C ASP A 260 -9.33 27.76 30.19
N PHE A 261 -9.15 28.69 29.26
CA PHE A 261 -9.90 29.93 29.25
C PHE A 261 -11.40 29.75 29.02
N ILE A 262 -11.82 28.68 28.33
CA ILE A 262 -13.24 28.34 28.13
C ILE A 262 -13.78 27.72 29.44
N VAL A 263 -13.01 26.87 30.09
CA VAL A 263 -13.36 26.25 31.37
C VAL A 263 -13.51 27.33 32.43
N GLU A 264 -12.57 28.25 32.52
CA GLU A 264 -12.63 29.40 33.46
C GLU A 264 -13.81 30.32 33.20
N ALA A 265 -14.10 30.60 31.90
CA ALA A 265 -15.26 31.41 31.53
C ALA A 265 -16.58 30.67 31.87
N TYR A 266 -16.67 29.38 31.61
CA TYR A 266 -17.84 28.57 31.98
C TYR A 266 -18.05 28.58 33.49
N GLU A 267 -17.04 28.29 34.30
CA GLU A 267 -17.14 28.31 35.76
C GLU A 267 -17.58 29.68 36.30
N LYS A 268 -17.11 30.79 35.67
CA LYS A 268 -17.48 32.15 36.05
C LYS A 268 -18.93 32.53 35.76
N TYR A 269 -19.48 31.96 34.68
CA TYR A 269 -20.81 32.36 34.19
C TYR A 269 -21.88 31.24 34.23
N LYS A 270 -21.55 30.03 34.72
CA LYS A 270 -22.46 28.87 34.73
C LYS A 270 -23.79 29.14 35.42
N ASP A 271 -23.77 29.96 36.48
CA ASP A 271 -25.00 30.29 37.23
C ASP A 271 -25.90 31.33 36.52
N VAL A 272 -25.38 31.95 35.45
CA VAL A 272 -26.10 32.94 34.63
C VAL A 272 -26.49 32.35 33.27
N LEU A 273 -25.82 31.26 32.84
CA LEU A 273 -26.15 30.55 31.61
C LEU A 273 -27.40 29.70 31.83
N VAL A 274 -28.51 30.17 31.31
CA VAL A 274 -29.71 29.34 31.15
C VAL A 274 -29.42 28.40 29.96
N ILE A 275 -29.00 27.19 30.27
CA ILE A 275 -28.93 26.11 29.25
C ILE A 275 -30.37 25.68 29.04
N PRO A 276 -30.97 25.79 27.83
CA PRO A 276 -32.29 25.22 27.56
C PRO A 276 -32.21 23.72 27.91
N GLU A 277 -33.11 23.21 28.75
CA GLU A 277 -33.30 21.77 28.91
C GLU A 277 -33.61 21.24 27.50
N GLU A 278 -32.74 20.36 26.95
CA GLU A 278 -33.11 19.59 25.76
C GLU A 278 -34.37 18.79 26.15
N GLU A 279 -35.49 19.12 25.50
CA GLU A 279 -36.65 18.29 25.55
C GLU A 279 -36.23 16.87 25.15
N GLU A 280 -36.25 15.92 26.15
CA GLU A 280 -36.15 14.49 25.88
C GLU A 280 -37.41 14.03 25.15
N GLU A 281 -37.63 14.54 23.93
CA GLU A 281 -38.69 14.05 23.05
C GLU A 281 -38.10 13.00 22.08
N ASP A 282 -38.63 11.79 22.22
CA ASP A 282 -38.77 10.74 21.23
C ASP A 282 -37.52 9.98 20.73
N SER A 283 -36.80 9.35 21.64
CA SER A 283 -35.99 8.18 21.26
C SER A 283 -36.66 6.81 21.61
N LYS A 284 -37.88 6.78 22.08
CA LYS A 284 -38.59 5.53 22.46
C LYS A 284 -39.52 4.96 21.39
N GLU A 285 -39.86 5.67 20.32
CA GLU A 285 -40.82 5.17 19.31
C GLU A 285 -40.18 4.58 18.02
N LYS A 286 -38.86 4.45 17.93
CA LYS A 286 -38.20 3.84 16.75
C LYS A 286 -37.51 2.51 17.04
N ALA A 287 -37.76 1.89 18.18
CA ALA A 287 -37.22 0.56 18.51
C ALA A 287 -38.26 -0.57 18.44
N GLU A 288 -39.51 -0.28 18.09
CA GLU A 288 -40.53 -1.27 17.83
C GLU A 288 -41.26 -0.96 16.52
N GLY A 289 -40.64 -1.28 15.40
CA GLY A 289 -41.25 -1.21 14.07
C GLY A 289 -40.42 -1.93 13.05
#